data_57fd80e76bc547ebece4eec27b6cea4a
#
_entry.id   57fd80e76bc547ebece4eec27b6cea4a
#
_cell.length_a   1.000
_cell.length_b   1.000
_cell.length_c   1.000
_cell.angle_alpha   90.00
_cell.angle_beta   90.00
_cell.angle_gamma   90.00
#
_symmetry.space_group_name_H-M   'P 1'
#
loop_
_entity.id
_entity.type
_entity.pdbx_description
1 polymer ?
#
loop_
_entity_poly.entity_id
_entity_poly.type
_entity_poly.pdbx_seq_one_letter_code
_entity_poly.pdbx_strand_id
1 'polypeptide(L)'
;MYRLLYCIVRPFFCLCHPVRAVGRENIPEGAAVLCANHTALTDPLFVCFAARLHFKIRPLAKIELSRVPLIGWLLGKAGVIYVDRGHADVKAVKAALSCLKGEGKLLIFPEGTRVHEGEDVAAKGGAALFATRTGSPLLPVYVSRKKPRFRPTTVVFGQPFYPQIAGRKATAEELNEITNQVMAQIHALGEGLE
;
A
#
# COMPACT_ATOMS: atom_id res chain seq x y z
N MET A 1 -16.29 0.16 -12.09
CA MET A 1 -16.18 -1.09 -11.35
C MET A 1 -15.59 -0.91 -9.95
N TYR A 2 -14.43 -0.24 -9.75
CA TYR A 2 -13.86 0.03 -8.41
C TYR A 2 -14.88 0.60 -7.41
N ARG A 3 -15.57 1.71 -7.76
CA ARG A 3 -16.59 2.33 -6.89
C ARG A 3 -17.72 1.38 -6.52
N LEU A 4 -18.20 0.60 -7.47
CA LEU A 4 -19.26 -0.39 -7.23
C LEU A 4 -18.81 -1.46 -6.23
N LEU A 5 -17.62 -2.04 -6.45
CA LEU A 5 -17.05 -3.04 -5.53
C LEU A 5 -16.81 -2.45 -4.14
N TYR A 6 -16.30 -1.23 -4.06
CA TYR A 6 -16.10 -0.52 -2.80
C TYR A 6 -17.43 -0.35 -2.05
N CYS A 7 -18.50 0.12 -2.72
CA CYS A 7 -19.80 0.34 -2.09
C CYS A 7 -20.49 -0.96 -1.66
N ILE A 8 -20.23 -2.08 -2.37
CA ILE A 8 -20.80 -3.38 -2.00
C ILE A 8 -19.98 -4.02 -0.87
N VAL A 9 -18.67 -4.10 -1.01
CA VAL A 9 -17.82 -4.86 -0.07
C VAL A 9 -17.63 -4.12 1.27
N ARG A 10 -17.47 -2.79 1.22
CA ARG A 10 -17.19 -1.99 2.41
C ARG A 10 -18.22 -2.14 3.54
N PRO A 11 -19.55 -2.04 3.33
CA PRO A 11 -20.50 -2.16 4.42
C PRO A 11 -20.44 -3.52 5.10
N PHE A 12 -20.35 -4.62 4.32
CA PHE A 12 -20.24 -5.96 4.90
C PHE A 12 -18.92 -6.17 5.65
N PHE A 13 -17.82 -5.68 5.09
CA PHE A 13 -16.52 -5.76 5.75
C PHE A 13 -16.50 -4.93 7.03
N CYS A 14 -16.94 -3.67 6.98
CA CYS A 14 -16.93 -2.76 8.11
C CYS A 14 -17.92 -3.12 9.21
N LEU A 15 -18.96 -3.93 8.91
CA LEU A 15 -19.87 -4.48 9.92
C LEU A 15 -19.11 -5.40 10.89
N CYS A 16 -18.23 -6.26 10.35
CA CYS A 16 -17.44 -7.19 11.17
C CYS A 16 -16.08 -6.60 11.59
N HIS A 17 -15.55 -5.68 10.80
CA HIS A 17 -14.23 -5.07 10.97
C HIS A 17 -14.31 -3.55 10.79
N PRO A 18 -14.83 -2.81 11.79
CA PRO A 18 -14.89 -1.36 11.72
C PRO A 18 -13.51 -0.75 11.48
N VAL A 19 -13.46 0.36 10.76
CA VAL A 19 -12.20 1.02 10.37
C VAL A 19 -12.17 2.43 10.96
N ARG A 20 -11.14 2.72 11.75
CA ARG A 20 -10.82 4.07 12.22
C ARG A 20 -9.65 4.62 11.41
N ALA A 21 -9.83 5.76 10.76
CA ALA A 21 -8.79 6.43 10.00
C ALA A 21 -8.30 7.68 10.74
N VAL A 22 -6.98 7.84 10.81
CA VAL A 22 -6.29 9.00 11.39
C VAL A 22 -5.35 9.57 10.32
N GLY A 23 -5.23 10.89 10.21
CA GLY A 23 -4.36 11.55 9.24
C GLY A 23 -4.81 11.42 7.78
N ARG A 24 -6.10 11.18 7.53
CA ARG A 24 -6.65 11.00 6.17
C ARG A 24 -6.41 12.22 5.27
N GLU A 25 -6.33 13.39 5.86
CA GLU A 25 -6.02 14.67 5.22
C GLU A 25 -4.61 14.71 4.60
N ASN A 26 -3.71 13.84 5.08
CA ASN A 26 -2.34 13.72 4.57
C ASN A 26 -2.26 12.99 3.22
N ILE A 27 -3.35 12.36 2.76
CA ILE A 27 -3.36 11.67 1.47
C ILE A 27 -3.32 12.72 0.35
N PRO A 28 -2.25 12.78 -0.47
CA PRO A 28 -2.15 13.75 -1.56
C PRO A 28 -3.29 13.59 -2.58
N GLU A 29 -3.76 14.67 -3.18
CA GLU A 29 -4.78 14.60 -4.24
C GLU A 29 -4.21 13.97 -5.53
N GLY A 30 -2.97 14.32 -5.95
CA GLY A 30 -2.27 13.74 -7.09
C GLY A 30 -1.69 12.35 -6.84
N ALA A 31 -0.71 11.95 -7.64
CA ALA A 31 -0.03 10.66 -7.51
C ALA A 31 0.61 10.48 -6.12
N ALA A 32 0.57 9.26 -5.59
CA ALA A 32 1.30 8.90 -4.37
C ALA A 32 1.57 7.40 -4.30
N VAL A 33 2.69 7.02 -3.69
CA VAL A 33 3.00 5.64 -3.32
C VAL A 33 2.72 5.46 -1.84
N LEU A 34 1.63 4.78 -1.50
CA LEU A 34 1.27 4.42 -0.14
C LEU A 34 2.11 3.21 0.28
N CYS A 35 2.87 3.35 1.35
CA CYS A 35 3.69 2.29 1.92
C CYS A 35 3.10 1.88 3.26
N ALA A 36 2.68 0.61 3.40
CA ALA A 36 2.05 0.13 4.62
C ALA A 36 2.77 -1.10 5.19
N ASN A 37 2.70 -1.30 6.52
CA ASN A 37 3.06 -2.57 7.13
C ASN A 37 2.08 -3.68 6.75
N HIS A 38 2.56 -4.93 6.72
CA HIS A 38 1.75 -6.06 6.25
C HIS A 38 1.74 -7.22 7.25
N THR A 39 0.64 -7.38 7.97
CA THR A 39 0.47 -8.44 8.98
C THR A 39 -0.68 -9.39 8.67
N ALA A 40 -1.65 -8.96 7.85
CA ALA A 40 -2.82 -9.76 7.49
C ALA A 40 -3.21 -9.60 6.02
N LEU A 41 -3.83 -10.64 5.44
CA LEU A 41 -4.35 -10.61 4.07
C LEU A 41 -5.37 -9.48 3.83
N THR A 42 -6.02 -9.02 4.89
CA THR A 42 -7.04 -7.96 4.86
C THR A 42 -6.47 -6.54 4.91
N ASP A 43 -5.17 -6.35 5.16
CA ASP A 43 -4.55 -5.01 5.26
C ASP A 43 -4.84 -4.10 4.06
N PRO A 44 -4.79 -4.59 2.80
CA PRO A 44 -5.14 -3.76 1.66
C PRO A 44 -6.57 -3.23 1.72
N LEU A 45 -7.51 -4.02 2.26
CA LEU A 45 -8.91 -3.59 2.42
C LEU A 45 -9.03 -2.51 3.49
N PHE A 46 -8.32 -2.67 4.63
CA PHE A 46 -8.30 -1.65 5.68
C PHE A 46 -7.78 -0.32 5.15
N VAL A 47 -6.67 -0.30 4.41
CA VAL A 47 -6.12 0.92 3.80
C VAL A 47 -7.10 1.52 2.79
N CYS A 48 -7.65 0.71 1.87
CA CYS A 48 -8.61 1.19 0.88
C CYS A 48 -9.88 1.77 1.50
N PHE A 49 -10.39 1.16 2.59
CA PHE A 49 -11.62 1.60 3.25
C PHE A 49 -11.39 2.76 4.24
N ALA A 50 -10.17 2.88 4.79
CA ALA A 50 -9.76 4.02 5.59
C ALA A 50 -9.60 5.29 4.74
N ALA A 51 -9.11 5.16 3.52
CA ALA A 51 -9.00 6.27 2.58
C ALA A 51 -10.38 6.73 2.06
N ARG A 52 -10.41 7.88 1.38
CA ARG A 52 -11.64 8.35 0.72
C ARG A 52 -11.90 7.57 -0.56
N LEU A 53 -13.19 7.33 -0.87
CA LEU A 53 -13.61 6.56 -2.05
C LEU A 53 -13.08 7.12 -3.39
N HIS A 54 -12.88 8.43 -3.50
CA HIS A 54 -12.40 9.04 -4.73
C HIS A 54 -10.92 8.74 -5.01
N PHE A 55 -10.14 8.41 -3.99
CA PHE A 55 -8.78 7.94 -4.17
C PHE A 55 -8.79 6.50 -4.68
N LYS A 56 -8.62 6.33 -5.97
CA LYS A 56 -8.52 4.99 -6.59
C LYS A 56 -7.19 4.36 -6.23
N ILE A 57 -7.13 3.70 -5.07
CA ILE A 57 -5.95 2.99 -4.62
C ILE A 57 -5.82 1.68 -5.39
N ARG A 58 -4.65 1.42 -5.94
CA ARG A 58 -4.30 0.19 -6.66
C ARG A 58 -3.23 -0.59 -5.89
N PRO A 59 -3.62 -1.61 -5.12
CA PRO A 59 -2.66 -2.45 -4.42
C PRO A 59 -1.81 -3.28 -5.38
N LEU A 60 -0.51 -3.46 -5.05
CA LEU A 60 0.30 -4.52 -5.62
C LEU A 60 0.05 -5.83 -4.88
N ALA A 61 -0.27 -6.88 -5.61
CA ALA A 61 -0.53 -8.19 -5.05
C ALA A 61 0.24 -9.30 -5.80
N LYS A 62 0.46 -10.42 -5.11
CA LYS A 62 1.14 -11.59 -5.68
C LYS A 62 0.31 -12.20 -6.81
N ILE A 63 0.95 -12.61 -7.92
CA ILE A 63 0.29 -13.13 -9.13
C ILE A 63 -0.60 -14.34 -8.82
N GLU A 64 -0.24 -15.16 -7.84
CA GLU A 64 -1.02 -16.35 -7.46
C GLU A 64 -2.44 -16.00 -6.99
N LEU A 65 -2.64 -14.79 -6.46
CA LEU A 65 -3.96 -14.31 -6.07
C LEU A 65 -4.89 -14.18 -7.29
N SER A 66 -4.34 -13.90 -8.47
CA SER A 66 -5.12 -13.82 -9.71
C SER A 66 -5.72 -15.16 -10.14
N ARG A 67 -5.12 -16.27 -9.67
CA ARG A 67 -5.53 -17.64 -10.01
C ARG A 67 -6.66 -18.16 -9.10
N VAL A 68 -6.95 -17.46 -8.00
CA VAL A 68 -8.07 -17.85 -7.12
C VAL A 68 -9.39 -17.49 -7.81
N PRO A 69 -10.25 -18.48 -8.10
CA PRO A 69 -11.52 -18.25 -8.78
C PRO A 69 -12.34 -17.18 -8.07
N LEU A 70 -13.09 -16.39 -8.80
CA LEU A 70 -13.92 -15.26 -8.34
C LEU A 70 -13.11 -14.13 -7.68
N ILE A 71 -12.25 -14.45 -6.68
CA ILE A 71 -11.43 -13.44 -5.96
C ILE A 71 -10.46 -12.76 -6.93
N GLY A 72 -9.71 -13.52 -7.72
CA GLY A 72 -8.78 -12.97 -8.71
C GLY A 72 -9.49 -12.07 -9.72
N TRP A 73 -10.64 -12.50 -10.21
CA TRP A 73 -11.45 -11.69 -11.13
C TRP A 73 -11.93 -10.39 -10.46
N LEU A 74 -12.47 -10.45 -9.23
CA LEU A 74 -12.94 -9.29 -8.48
C LEU A 74 -11.81 -8.29 -8.20
N LEU A 75 -10.66 -8.78 -7.73
CA LEU A 75 -9.48 -7.95 -7.45
C LEU A 75 -8.94 -7.27 -8.72
N GLY A 76 -8.90 -8.00 -9.84
CA GLY A 76 -8.56 -7.42 -11.14
C GLY A 76 -9.51 -6.31 -11.56
N LYS A 77 -10.82 -6.49 -11.39
CA LYS A 77 -11.85 -5.47 -11.64
C LYS A 77 -11.78 -4.30 -10.65
N ALA A 78 -11.27 -4.53 -9.44
CA ALA A 78 -10.96 -3.48 -8.47
C ALA A 78 -9.69 -2.69 -8.81
N GLY A 79 -8.88 -3.17 -9.78
CA GLY A 79 -7.68 -2.49 -10.24
C GLY A 79 -6.40 -2.91 -9.52
N VAL A 80 -6.40 -4.06 -8.85
CA VAL A 80 -5.19 -4.65 -8.27
C VAL A 80 -4.17 -4.93 -9.38
N ILE A 81 -2.91 -4.60 -9.13
CA ILE A 81 -1.78 -4.90 -10.02
C ILE A 81 -1.11 -6.16 -9.51
N TYR A 82 -1.17 -7.23 -10.31
CA TYR A 82 -0.53 -8.49 -9.97
C TYR A 82 0.94 -8.47 -10.35
N VAL A 83 1.80 -8.98 -9.46
CA VAL A 83 3.26 -9.02 -9.63
C VAL A 83 3.75 -10.45 -9.48
N ASP A 84 4.48 -10.92 -10.45
CA ASP A 84 5.31 -12.12 -10.32
C ASP A 84 6.63 -11.74 -9.61
N ARG A 85 6.78 -12.22 -8.37
CA ARG A 85 7.95 -11.88 -7.54
C ARG A 85 9.18 -12.74 -7.83
N GLY A 86 9.01 -13.81 -8.61
CA GLY A 86 10.10 -14.71 -9.00
C GLY A 86 10.93 -14.20 -10.18
N HIS A 87 10.39 -13.25 -10.94
CA HIS A 87 10.99 -12.77 -12.19
C HIS A 87 10.83 -11.24 -12.32
N ALA A 88 11.59 -10.65 -13.24
CA ALA A 88 11.45 -9.24 -13.60
C ALA A 88 10.11 -9.00 -14.34
N ASP A 89 9.05 -8.69 -13.60
CA ASP A 89 7.72 -8.47 -14.17
C ASP A 89 7.57 -7.07 -14.76
N VAL A 90 7.99 -6.93 -16.02
CA VAL A 90 7.92 -5.68 -16.79
C VAL A 90 6.47 -5.18 -16.92
N LYS A 91 5.48 -6.09 -16.98
CA LYS A 91 4.06 -5.71 -17.11
C LYS A 91 3.56 -5.05 -15.84
N ALA A 92 3.86 -5.63 -14.67
CA ALA A 92 3.52 -5.06 -13.38
C ALA A 92 4.20 -3.70 -13.17
N VAL A 93 5.49 -3.59 -13.50
CA VAL A 93 6.24 -2.32 -13.42
C VAL A 93 5.60 -1.25 -14.32
N LYS A 94 5.29 -1.56 -15.57
CA LYS A 94 4.60 -0.62 -16.49
C LYS A 94 3.22 -0.21 -15.95
N ALA A 95 2.45 -1.14 -15.40
CA ALA A 95 1.14 -0.86 -14.83
C ALA A 95 1.22 0.07 -13.60
N ALA A 96 2.22 -0.15 -12.72
CA ALA A 96 2.46 0.69 -11.56
C ALA A 96 2.89 2.11 -11.97
N LEU A 97 3.83 2.25 -12.89
CA LEU A 97 4.25 3.54 -13.43
C LEU A 97 3.09 4.28 -14.14
N SER A 98 2.28 3.55 -14.91
CA SER A 98 1.09 4.12 -15.56
C SER A 98 0.05 4.59 -14.54
N CYS A 99 -0.12 3.87 -13.43
CA CYS A 99 -1.00 4.29 -12.35
C CYS A 99 -0.57 5.64 -11.77
N LEU A 100 0.72 5.80 -11.45
CA LEU A 100 1.26 7.03 -10.87
C LEU A 100 1.26 8.20 -11.86
N LYS A 101 1.62 7.95 -13.14
CA LYS A 101 1.53 8.97 -14.19
C LYS A 101 0.10 9.48 -14.44
N GLY A 102 -0.90 8.66 -14.17
CA GLY A 102 -2.31 9.01 -14.23
C GLY A 102 -2.86 9.52 -12.88
N GLU A 103 -2.00 10.07 -12.01
CA GLU A 103 -2.34 10.63 -10.70
C GLU A 103 -3.01 9.64 -9.74
N GLY A 104 -2.86 8.34 -9.99
CA GLY A 104 -3.39 7.29 -9.14
C GLY A 104 -2.56 7.08 -7.87
N LYS A 105 -3.14 6.31 -6.95
CA LYS A 105 -2.49 5.88 -5.70
C LYS A 105 -2.04 4.42 -5.85
N LEU A 106 -0.75 4.18 -5.65
CA LEU A 106 -0.18 2.84 -5.63
C LEU A 106 0.01 2.39 -4.18
N LEU A 107 -0.57 1.26 -3.78
CA LEU A 107 -0.35 0.70 -2.44
C LEU A 107 0.65 -0.45 -2.53
N ILE A 108 1.73 -0.30 -1.77
CA ILE A 108 2.82 -1.27 -1.68
C ILE A 108 3.04 -1.62 -0.21
N PHE A 109 3.34 -2.88 0.03
CA PHE A 109 3.85 -3.38 1.29
C PHE A 109 5.35 -3.63 1.11
N PRO A 110 6.24 -2.75 1.60
CA PRO A 110 7.67 -2.85 1.32
C PRO A 110 8.30 -4.15 1.82
N GLU A 111 7.79 -4.72 2.89
CA GLU A 111 8.20 -6.03 3.43
C GLU A 111 8.07 -7.15 2.38
N GLY A 112 7.20 -6.98 1.40
CA GLY A 112 7.00 -7.93 0.30
C GLY A 112 6.36 -9.25 0.71
N THR A 113 6.14 -9.50 1.99
CA THR A 113 5.42 -10.66 2.56
C THR A 113 4.69 -10.20 3.82
N ARG A 114 3.86 -11.06 4.38
CA ARG A 114 3.27 -10.81 5.70
C ARG A 114 4.30 -11.10 6.77
N VAL A 115 4.45 -10.16 7.69
CA VAL A 115 5.41 -10.23 8.82
C VAL A 115 4.64 -10.59 10.07
N HIS A 116 5.06 -11.65 10.75
CA HIS A 116 4.51 -12.07 12.04
C HIS A 116 5.26 -11.39 13.19
N GLU A 117 4.69 -11.46 14.38
CA GLU A 117 5.30 -10.86 15.56
C GLU A 117 6.68 -11.49 15.84
N GLY A 118 7.70 -10.63 15.99
CA GLY A 118 9.09 -11.07 16.20
C GLY A 118 9.88 -11.39 14.93
N GLU A 119 9.29 -11.32 13.75
CA GLU A 119 10.01 -11.46 12.47
C GLU A 119 10.53 -10.10 11.99
N ASP A 120 11.79 -10.07 11.57
CA ASP A 120 12.39 -8.94 10.86
C ASP A 120 12.60 -9.34 9.39
N VAL A 121 11.95 -8.63 8.49
CA VAL A 121 12.03 -8.89 7.06
C VAL A 121 12.56 -7.65 6.36
N ALA A 122 13.68 -7.82 5.66
CA ALA A 122 14.28 -6.75 4.87
C ALA A 122 13.28 -6.18 3.84
N ALA A 123 13.01 -4.90 3.93
CA ALA A 123 12.11 -4.21 3.02
C ALA A 123 12.71 -4.10 1.62
N LYS A 124 11.85 -4.17 0.60
CA LYS A 124 12.24 -4.15 -0.82
C LYS A 124 12.12 -2.75 -1.40
N GLY A 125 13.12 -2.32 -2.15
CA GLY A 125 13.23 -0.98 -2.75
C GLY A 125 12.19 -0.63 -3.84
N GLY A 126 11.17 -1.46 -4.06
CA GLY A 126 10.18 -1.24 -5.11
C GLY A 126 9.39 0.06 -4.94
N ALA A 127 9.00 0.40 -3.71
CA ALA A 127 8.28 1.64 -3.43
C ALA A 127 9.14 2.88 -3.74
N ALA A 128 10.38 2.89 -3.26
CA ALA A 128 11.36 3.93 -3.53
C ALA A 128 11.63 4.09 -5.03
N LEU A 129 11.76 2.97 -5.74
CA LEU A 129 11.97 2.96 -7.20
C LEU A 129 10.80 3.62 -7.96
N PHE A 130 9.55 3.31 -7.60
CA PHE A 130 8.39 3.94 -8.26
C PHE A 130 8.28 5.42 -7.93
N ALA A 131 8.48 5.79 -6.66
CA ALA A 131 8.43 7.18 -6.21
C ALA A 131 9.48 8.04 -6.93
N THR A 132 10.75 7.60 -6.95
CA THR A 132 11.85 8.35 -7.59
C THR A 132 11.69 8.44 -9.11
N ARG A 133 11.17 7.39 -9.77
CA ARG A 133 10.95 7.40 -11.23
C ARG A 133 9.79 8.28 -11.69
N THR A 134 8.84 8.56 -10.83
CA THR A 134 7.64 9.33 -11.17
C THR A 134 7.58 10.70 -10.50
N GLY A 135 8.53 11.00 -9.59
CA GLY A 135 8.48 12.21 -8.76
C GLY A 135 7.30 12.21 -7.80
N SER A 136 6.74 11.05 -7.49
CA SER A 136 5.59 10.93 -6.59
C SER A 136 6.04 10.87 -5.13
N PRO A 137 5.29 11.44 -4.19
CA PRO A 137 5.60 11.30 -2.76
C PRO A 137 5.37 9.85 -2.28
N LEU A 138 6.14 9.45 -1.27
CA LEU A 138 5.89 8.30 -0.42
C LEU A 138 4.98 8.72 0.72
N LEU A 139 3.92 7.96 0.96
CA LEU A 139 3.01 8.17 2.09
C LEU A 139 3.11 6.97 3.04
N PRO A 140 3.72 7.12 4.22
CA PRO A 140 3.74 6.07 5.22
C PRO A 140 2.33 5.81 5.75
N VAL A 141 1.97 4.54 5.88
CA VAL A 141 0.66 4.12 6.40
C VAL A 141 0.87 3.01 7.43
N TYR A 142 0.28 3.15 8.59
CA TYR A 142 0.29 2.10 9.59
C TYR A 142 -1.10 1.47 9.73
N VAL A 143 -1.16 0.16 9.72
CA VAL A 143 -2.36 -0.63 10.02
C VAL A 143 -2.13 -1.39 11.31
N SER A 144 -2.97 -1.17 12.33
CA SER A 144 -2.85 -1.87 13.63
C SER A 144 -2.68 -3.37 13.42
N ARG A 145 -1.72 -3.97 14.13
CA ARG A 145 -1.46 -5.42 14.07
C ARG A 145 -2.66 -6.22 14.56
N LYS A 146 -3.25 -5.82 15.69
CA LYS A 146 -4.49 -6.41 16.22
C LYS A 146 -5.69 -5.95 15.41
N LYS A 147 -6.45 -6.91 14.89
CA LYS A 147 -7.65 -6.68 14.08
C LYS A 147 -8.85 -7.40 14.70
N PRO A 148 -9.32 -6.94 15.86
CA PRO A 148 -10.41 -7.60 16.57
C PRO A 148 -11.71 -7.49 15.77
N ARG A 149 -12.55 -8.53 15.86
CA ARG A 149 -13.91 -8.46 15.30
C ARG A 149 -14.76 -7.49 16.10
N PHE A 150 -15.59 -6.74 15.38
CA PHE A 150 -16.56 -5.78 15.95
C PHE A 150 -15.94 -4.63 16.76
N ARG A 151 -14.61 -4.47 16.67
CA ARG A 151 -13.89 -3.32 17.24
C ARG A 151 -13.08 -2.62 16.16
N PRO A 152 -12.87 -1.30 16.25
CA PRO A 152 -12.17 -0.57 15.22
C PRO A 152 -10.70 -1.02 15.07
N THR A 153 -10.30 -1.30 13.84
CA THR A 153 -8.89 -1.38 13.44
C THR A 153 -8.45 0.01 13.00
N THR A 154 -7.39 0.51 13.60
CA THR A 154 -6.88 1.85 13.27
C THR A 154 -5.95 1.79 12.07
N VAL A 155 -6.16 2.72 11.14
CA VAL A 155 -5.25 2.99 10.01
C VAL A 155 -4.80 4.43 10.14
N VAL A 156 -3.48 4.63 10.20
CA VAL A 156 -2.87 5.95 10.33
C VAL A 156 -2.15 6.30 9.04
N PHE A 157 -2.48 7.44 8.46
CA PHE A 157 -1.78 8.01 7.32
C PHE A 157 -0.80 9.07 7.84
N GLY A 158 0.50 8.82 7.68
CA GLY A 158 1.57 9.74 8.09
C GLY A 158 1.69 10.94 7.15
N GLN A 159 2.76 11.70 7.32
CA GLN A 159 3.05 12.82 6.42
C GLN A 159 3.70 12.31 5.13
N PRO A 160 3.24 12.75 3.95
CA PRO A 160 3.88 12.40 2.70
C PRO A 160 5.23 13.12 2.57
N PHE A 161 6.21 12.45 1.99
CA PHE A 161 7.50 13.06 1.70
C PHE A 161 8.00 12.69 0.30
N TYR A 162 8.76 13.59 -0.32
CA TYR A 162 9.39 13.36 -1.61
C TYR A 162 10.79 12.82 -1.40
N PRO A 163 11.10 11.61 -1.92
CA PRO A 163 12.44 11.07 -1.81
C PRO A 163 13.44 11.92 -2.59
N GLN A 164 14.57 12.25 -1.95
CA GLN A 164 15.67 12.99 -2.58
C GLN A 164 16.69 12.00 -3.15
N ILE A 165 17.20 12.27 -4.34
CA ILE A 165 18.27 11.52 -5.00
C ILE A 165 19.30 12.50 -5.54
N ALA A 166 20.57 12.13 -5.53
CA ALA A 166 21.65 13.01 -5.99
C ALA A 166 21.70 13.15 -7.52
N GLY A 167 21.33 12.10 -8.22
CA GLY A 167 21.45 12.04 -9.68
C GLY A 167 20.09 11.97 -10.40
N ARG A 168 20.15 11.70 -11.69
CA ARG A 168 18.95 11.53 -12.53
C ARG A 168 18.22 10.19 -12.28
N LYS A 169 18.92 9.21 -11.73
CA LYS A 169 18.40 7.88 -11.36
C LYS A 169 18.94 7.54 -9.98
N ALA A 170 18.09 7.00 -9.14
CA ALA A 170 18.49 6.52 -7.83
C ALA A 170 19.45 5.35 -7.93
N THR A 171 20.49 5.34 -7.10
CA THR A 171 21.38 4.20 -6.90
C THR A 171 20.71 3.12 -6.04
N ALA A 172 21.30 1.95 -5.92
CA ALA A 172 20.78 0.90 -5.06
C ALA A 172 20.84 1.30 -3.58
N GLU A 173 21.89 2.00 -3.19
CA GLU A 173 22.09 2.54 -1.84
C GLU A 173 21.00 3.57 -1.49
N GLU A 174 20.76 4.55 -2.37
CA GLU A 174 19.71 5.55 -2.19
C GLU A 174 18.32 4.92 -2.10
N LEU A 175 18.02 3.89 -2.92
CA LEU A 175 16.76 3.16 -2.84
C LEU A 175 16.59 2.44 -1.49
N ASN A 176 17.66 1.88 -0.94
CA ASN A 176 17.66 1.24 0.36
C ASN A 176 17.46 2.26 1.49
N GLU A 177 18.15 3.40 1.45
CA GLU A 177 18.02 4.48 2.43
C GLU A 177 16.57 5.01 2.46
N ILE A 178 16.00 5.32 1.29
CA ILE A 178 14.61 5.77 1.16
C ILE A 178 13.64 4.69 1.70
N THR A 179 13.91 3.42 1.44
CA THR A 179 13.09 2.31 1.91
C THR A 179 13.16 2.20 3.44
N ASN A 180 14.35 2.30 4.02
CA ASN A 180 14.53 2.30 5.47
C ASN A 180 13.85 3.51 6.13
N GLN A 181 13.95 4.68 5.51
CA GLN A 181 13.28 5.90 5.99
C GLN A 181 11.77 5.72 6.04
N VAL A 182 11.14 5.20 4.98
CA VAL A 182 9.68 4.99 4.97
C VAL A 182 9.27 3.92 5.98
N MET A 183 10.05 2.86 6.15
CA MET A 183 9.78 1.83 7.15
C MET A 183 9.87 2.36 8.59
N ALA A 184 10.90 3.15 8.90
CA ALA A 184 11.02 3.82 10.20
C ALA A 184 9.82 4.71 10.50
N GLN A 185 9.33 5.48 9.51
CA GLN A 185 8.14 6.30 9.67
C GLN A 185 6.87 5.45 9.88
N ILE A 186 6.72 4.34 9.16
CA ILE A 186 5.60 3.40 9.36
C ILE A 186 5.59 2.88 10.80
N HIS A 187 6.75 2.46 11.32
CA HIS A 187 6.86 1.94 12.69
C HIS A 187 6.55 3.02 13.73
N ALA A 188 7.07 4.23 13.54
CA ALA A 188 6.77 5.37 14.44
C ALA A 188 5.28 5.71 14.50
N LEU A 189 4.53 5.57 13.39
CA LEU A 189 3.07 5.75 13.39
C LEU A 189 2.32 4.71 14.22
N GLY A 190 2.93 3.55 14.47
CA GLY A 190 2.36 2.46 15.27
C GLY A 190 2.63 2.58 16.77
N GLU A 191 3.56 3.42 17.18
CA GLU A 191 3.92 3.60 18.60
C GLU A 191 2.71 4.07 19.41
N GLY A 192 2.39 3.33 20.48
CA GLY A 192 1.26 3.62 21.35
C GLY A 192 -0.13 3.18 20.84
N LEU A 193 -0.20 2.48 19.70
CA LEU A 193 -1.45 1.97 19.14
C LEU A 193 -1.68 0.46 19.35
N GLU A 194 -0.73 -0.26 19.92
CA GLU A 194 -0.74 -1.72 20.15
C GLU A 194 -1.10 -2.12 21.59
#